data_99c70cef2bb646baff61fe17858db3de
#
_entry.id   99c70cef2bb646baff61fe17858db3de
#
_cell.length_a   1.000
_cell.length_b   1.000
_cell.length_c   1.000
_cell.angle_alpha   90.00
_cell.angle_beta   90.00
_cell.angle_gamma   90.00
#
_symmetry.space_group_name_H-M   'P 1'
#
loop_
_entity.id
_entity.type
_entity.pdbx_description
1 polymer ?
#
loop_
_entity_poly.entity_id
_entity_poly.type
_entity_poly.pdbx_seq_one_letter_code
_entity_poly.pdbx_strand_id
1 'polypeptide(L)'
;MKKVFIRTFGCQMNEYDSEKMLSVLAEEHGGIEQVTQPDDADIILFNTCSVREKAQEKVFSDLGRVRPLKEKNPDLIIGVAGCVASQEGENIVKRAPYVDVVFGPQTLHRLPKLIVDKETTGLSQIDISFPEIEKFDHLPPARVEGGSAFISIMEGCSKYCSYCVVPYTRGEEFSRPLNDVLTEIAGLAQQGVKEINLLGQNVNAYRGEMENGEICDFATLLRIVHEIPGIERLRFTTSHPREFTDAIIECYRDLPKLVSHLHLPIQSGSDRVLSAMKRGYTALEYKSIIRKLRAIRPDLCLSSDFIVGFPGETEREFEQTLKLVKDIAFDLSFVFIYSPRPGTPAANLHDDTPHEEKVRRLEALNEVIEAETARINQTMIGTVQRCLVEGISKKDPDQLQVRTANNRVVNFTGTPDMINQMIDLEITEAYTFSLKGKPV
;
A
#
# COMPACT_ATOMS: atom_id res chain seq x y z
N MET A 1 -28.89 9.20 -9.07
CA MET A 1 -27.70 8.65 -8.43
C MET A 1 -26.50 9.08 -9.26
N LYS A 2 -25.49 9.72 -8.65
CA LYS A 2 -24.29 10.20 -9.36
C LYS A 2 -23.44 8.99 -9.79
N LYS A 3 -22.91 9.01 -11.01
CA LYS A 3 -21.99 8.02 -11.55
C LYS A 3 -20.55 8.44 -11.30
N VAL A 4 -19.77 7.61 -10.63
CA VAL A 4 -18.39 7.93 -10.25
C VAL A 4 -17.42 6.95 -10.89
N PHE A 5 -16.47 7.48 -11.64
CA PHE A 5 -15.29 6.76 -12.11
C PHE A 5 -14.12 7.14 -11.21
N ILE A 6 -13.43 6.15 -10.65
CA ILE A 6 -12.20 6.39 -9.88
C ILE A 6 -11.06 5.55 -10.45
N ARG A 7 -9.93 6.20 -10.69
CA ARG A 7 -8.69 5.53 -11.09
C ARG A 7 -7.64 5.69 -10.02
N THR A 8 -7.33 4.60 -9.38
CA THR A 8 -6.34 4.54 -8.30
C THR A 8 -4.96 4.19 -8.86
N PHE A 9 -3.95 4.95 -8.46
CA PHE A 9 -2.55 4.69 -8.74
C PHE A 9 -1.81 4.39 -7.44
N GLY A 10 -0.87 3.46 -7.49
CA GLY A 10 0.16 3.34 -6.45
C GLY A 10 0.00 2.19 -5.49
N CYS A 11 -0.26 2.47 -4.22
CA CYS A 11 -0.16 1.54 -3.11
C CYS A 11 -1.53 1.24 -2.48
N GLN A 12 -1.56 0.26 -1.58
CA GLN A 12 -2.75 -0.16 -0.83
C GLN A 12 -3.40 0.99 -0.02
N MET A 13 -2.61 1.95 0.49
CA MET A 13 -3.16 3.15 1.12
C MET A 13 -4.03 3.97 0.16
N ASN A 14 -3.63 4.05 -1.12
CA ASN A 14 -4.45 4.75 -2.11
C ASN A 14 -5.72 3.94 -2.45
N GLU A 15 -5.67 2.61 -2.41
CA GLU A 15 -6.88 1.78 -2.54
C GLU A 15 -7.85 2.07 -1.39
N TYR A 16 -7.37 2.06 -0.15
CA TYR A 16 -8.16 2.48 1.02
C TYR A 16 -8.71 3.90 0.88
N ASP A 17 -7.87 4.88 0.50
CA ASP A 17 -8.31 6.27 0.31
C ASP A 17 -9.40 6.36 -0.77
N SER A 18 -9.30 5.58 -1.86
CA SER A 18 -10.32 5.54 -2.93
C SER A 18 -11.65 4.96 -2.46
N GLU A 19 -11.64 3.88 -1.67
CA GLU A 19 -12.85 3.32 -1.07
C GLU A 19 -13.53 4.33 -0.15
N LYS A 20 -12.74 5.08 0.64
CA LYS A 20 -13.28 6.14 1.51
C LYS A 20 -13.84 7.32 0.71
N MET A 21 -13.21 7.74 -0.40
CA MET A 21 -13.76 8.76 -1.29
C MET A 21 -15.13 8.35 -1.85
N LEU A 22 -15.28 7.10 -2.29
CA LEU A 22 -16.56 6.57 -2.74
C LEU A 22 -17.60 6.56 -1.60
N SER A 23 -17.19 6.22 -0.39
CA SER A 23 -18.08 6.18 0.78
C SER A 23 -18.60 7.56 1.16
N VAL A 24 -17.73 8.60 1.21
CA VAL A 24 -18.18 9.98 1.51
C VAL A 24 -19.09 10.55 0.43
N LEU A 25 -18.83 10.24 -0.84
CA LEU A 25 -19.72 10.64 -1.94
C LEU A 25 -21.07 9.92 -1.88
N ALA A 26 -21.09 8.63 -1.51
CA ALA A 26 -22.31 7.87 -1.38
C ALA A 26 -23.20 8.39 -0.24
N GLU A 27 -22.61 8.80 0.88
CA GLU A 27 -23.33 9.40 2.00
C GLU A 27 -23.98 10.72 1.59
N GLU A 28 -23.23 11.63 0.97
CA GLU A 28 -23.71 12.96 0.55
C GLU A 28 -24.83 12.88 -0.51
N HIS A 29 -24.71 11.96 -1.47
CA HIS A 29 -25.65 11.86 -2.59
C HIS A 29 -26.77 10.82 -2.39
N GLY A 30 -26.90 10.24 -1.19
CA GLY A 30 -27.88 9.16 -0.93
C GLY A 30 -27.62 7.90 -1.77
N GLY A 31 -26.38 7.67 -2.12
CA GLY A 31 -25.89 6.56 -2.95
C GLY A 31 -25.22 7.04 -4.22
N ILE A 32 -24.27 6.23 -4.71
CA ILE A 32 -23.56 6.43 -5.99
C ILE A 32 -23.57 5.13 -6.80
N GLU A 33 -23.30 5.26 -8.10
CA GLU A 33 -23.02 4.12 -8.99
C GLU A 33 -21.55 4.23 -9.42
N GLN A 34 -20.73 3.22 -9.05
CA GLN A 34 -19.36 3.16 -9.54
C GLN A 34 -19.36 2.60 -10.97
N VAL A 35 -18.78 3.36 -11.91
CA VAL A 35 -18.68 2.96 -13.32
C VAL A 35 -17.25 2.58 -13.67
N THR A 36 -17.09 1.72 -14.67
CA THR A 36 -15.79 1.20 -15.12
C THR A 36 -15.17 2.01 -16.26
N GLN A 37 -15.96 2.87 -16.92
CA GLN A 37 -15.51 3.71 -18.03
C GLN A 37 -15.70 5.18 -17.67
N PRO A 38 -14.72 6.05 -17.95
CA PRO A 38 -14.83 7.48 -17.65
C PRO A 38 -15.91 8.20 -18.47
N ASP A 39 -16.27 7.66 -19.65
CA ASP A 39 -17.29 8.23 -20.54
C ASP A 39 -18.70 8.19 -19.92
N ASP A 40 -18.94 7.28 -18.98
CA ASP A 40 -20.24 7.09 -18.32
C ASP A 40 -20.37 7.89 -17.02
N ALA A 41 -19.32 8.63 -16.61
CA ALA A 41 -19.23 9.23 -15.29
C ALA A 41 -19.76 10.66 -15.24
N ASP A 42 -20.35 11.03 -14.10
CA ASP A 42 -20.63 12.41 -13.69
C ASP A 42 -19.44 13.02 -12.91
N ILE A 43 -18.66 12.15 -12.25
CA ILE A 43 -17.47 12.50 -11.47
C ILE A 43 -16.33 11.56 -11.85
N ILE A 44 -15.20 12.10 -12.27
CA ILE A 44 -13.96 11.37 -12.54
C ILE A 44 -12.91 11.75 -11.48
N LEU A 45 -12.40 10.76 -10.75
CA LEU A 45 -11.37 10.96 -9.74
C LEU A 45 -10.09 10.20 -10.11
N PHE A 46 -8.95 10.88 -10.02
CA PHE A 46 -7.62 10.29 -10.12
C PHE A 46 -6.94 10.32 -8.75
N ASN A 47 -6.90 9.18 -8.06
CA ASN A 47 -6.16 9.06 -6.80
C ASN A 47 -4.71 8.70 -7.10
N THR A 48 -3.80 9.59 -6.77
CA THR A 48 -2.43 9.63 -7.29
C THR A 48 -1.38 9.26 -6.24
N CYS A 49 -0.27 8.67 -6.69
CA CYS A 49 0.83 8.22 -5.84
C CYS A 49 2.14 8.89 -6.26
N SER A 50 2.95 9.32 -5.30
CA SER A 50 4.27 9.90 -5.53
C SER A 50 5.43 8.89 -5.38
N VAL A 51 5.17 7.64 -5.04
CA VAL A 51 6.22 6.63 -4.83
C VAL A 51 6.92 6.23 -6.13
N ARG A 52 6.19 6.14 -7.25
CA ARG A 52 6.76 5.73 -8.55
C ARG A 52 7.13 6.94 -9.39
N GLU A 53 8.33 6.92 -10.00
CA GLU A 53 8.90 8.03 -10.77
C GLU A 53 7.97 8.57 -11.87
N LYS A 54 7.35 7.68 -12.64
CA LYS A 54 6.46 8.05 -13.74
C LYS A 54 5.01 8.31 -13.32
N ALA A 55 4.71 8.29 -12.01
CA ALA A 55 3.32 8.41 -11.55
C ALA A 55 2.73 9.78 -11.91
N GLN A 56 3.50 10.85 -11.73
CA GLN A 56 3.09 12.22 -12.05
C GLN A 56 2.80 12.40 -13.54
N GLU A 57 3.73 11.99 -14.42
CA GLU A 57 3.52 12.10 -15.88
C GLU A 57 2.34 11.26 -16.36
N LYS A 58 2.13 10.10 -15.74
CA LYS A 58 0.99 9.25 -16.06
C LYS A 58 -0.34 9.92 -15.68
N VAL A 59 -0.39 10.63 -14.54
CA VAL A 59 -1.58 11.41 -14.14
C VAL A 59 -1.91 12.45 -15.20
N PHE A 60 -0.94 13.24 -15.66
CA PHE A 60 -1.18 14.25 -16.70
C PHE A 60 -1.56 13.64 -18.05
N SER A 61 -0.99 12.48 -18.41
CA SER A 61 -1.38 11.74 -19.61
C SER A 61 -2.84 11.29 -19.52
N ASP A 62 -3.27 10.77 -18.37
CA ASP A 62 -4.65 10.31 -18.17
C ASP A 62 -5.63 11.49 -18.08
N LEU A 63 -5.25 12.61 -17.46
CA LEU A 63 -6.01 13.86 -17.48
C LEU A 63 -6.23 14.35 -18.93
N GLY A 64 -5.19 14.29 -19.79
CA GLY A 64 -5.30 14.62 -21.20
C GLY A 64 -6.33 13.77 -21.96
N ARG A 65 -6.48 12.48 -21.57
CA ARG A 65 -7.46 11.57 -22.20
C ARG A 65 -8.91 11.90 -21.83
N VAL A 66 -9.17 12.41 -20.64
CA VAL A 66 -10.53 12.77 -20.19
C VAL A 66 -10.90 14.22 -20.50
N ARG A 67 -9.95 15.04 -20.94
CA ARG A 67 -10.22 16.43 -21.35
C ARG A 67 -11.34 16.56 -22.39
N PRO A 68 -11.42 15.75 -23.47
CA PRO A 68 -12.52 15.83 -24.43
C PRO A 68 -13.91 15.55 -23.82
N LEU A 69 -13.99 14.75 -22.74
CA LEU A 69 -15.24 14.50 -22.03
C LEU A 69 -15.73 15.77 -21.32
N LYS A 70 -14.81 16.50 -20.67
CA LYS A 70 -15.11 17.79 -20.03
C LYS A 70 -15.52 18.86 -21.06
N GLU A 71 -14.89 18.89 -22.22
CA GLU A 71 -15.25 19.81 -23.31
C GLU A 71 -16.66 19.51 -23.87
N LYS A 72 -17.04 18.23 -23.88
CA LYS A 72 -18.38 17.78 -24.34
C LYS A 72 -19.45 17.96 -23.26
N ASN A 73 -19.10 17.77 -21.97
CA ASN A 73 -19.99 17.93 -20.83
C ASN A 73 -19.33 18.84 -19.79
N PRO A 74 -19.63 20.15 -19.79
CA PRO A 74 -19.09 21.11 -18.82
C PRO A 74 -19.43 20.82 -17.37
N ASP A 75 -20.51 20.08 -17.09
CA ASP A 75 -20.97 19.72 -15.75
C ASP A 75 -20.21 18.50 -15.17
N LEU A 76 -19.42 17.79 -15.99
CA LEU A 76 -18.56 16.71 -15.55
C LEU A 76 -17.54 17.24 -14.54
N ILE A 77 -17.44 16.63 -13.34
CA ILE A 77 -16.43 16.98 -12.34
C ILE A 77 -15.19 16.13 -12.56
N ILE A 78 -14.01 16.76 -12.67
CA ILE A 78 -12.72 16.09 -12.73
C ILE A 78 -11.91 16.44 -11.48
N GLY A 79 -11.56 15.43 -10.67
CA GLY A 79 -10.79 15.58 -9.46
C GLY A 79 -9.45 14.85 -9.48
N VAL A 80 -8.43 15.47 -8.85
CA VAL A 80 -7.12 14.87 -8.61
C VAL A 80 -6.85 14.83 -7.11
N ALA A 81 -6.61 13.63 -6.61
CA ALA A 81 -6.39 13.35 -5.20
C ALA A 81 -5.05 12.68 -4.93
N GLY A 82 -4.68 12.56 -3.67
CA GLY A 82 -3.56 11.75 -3.20
C GLY A 82 -2.21 12.47 -3.16
N CYS A 83 -1.11 11.70 -3.11
CA CYS A 83 0.21 12.27 -2.81
C CYS A 83 0.75 13.23 -3.89
N VAL A 84 0.46 13.01 -5.18
CA VAL A 84 0.84 13.96 -6.23
C VAL A 84 0.01 15.23 -6.12
N ALA A 85 -1.28 15.12 -5.76
CA ALA A 85 -2.12 16.29 -5.51
C ALA A 85 -1.54 17.16 -4.38
N SER A 86 -1.13 16.56 -3.26
CA SER A 86 -0.46 17.28 -2.15
C SER A 86 0.86 17.93 -2.57
N GLN A 87 1.63 17.26 -3.45
CA GLN A 87 2.94 17.76 -3.90
C GLN A 87 2.82 18.91 -4.90
N GLU A 88 1.91 18.81 -5.86
CA GLU A 88 1.79 19.74 -6.98
C GLU A 88 0.79 20.88 -6.72
N GLY A 89 -0.28 20.61 -5.96
CA GLY A 89 -1.28 21.63 -5.60
C GLY A 89 -1.79 22.42 -6.80
N GLU A 90 -1.63 23.73 -6.75
CA GLU A 90 -2.04 24.66 -7.81
C GLU A 90 -1.40 24.37 -9.18
N ASN A 91 -0.22 23.73 -9.24
CA ASN A 91 0.44 23.44 -10.52
C ASN A 91 -0.38 22.47 -11.36
N ILE A 92 -1.21 21.61 -10.75
CA ILE A 92 -2.13 20.73 -11.46
C ILE A 92 -3.13 21.56 -12.29
N VAL A 93 -3.79 22.53 -11.65
CA VAL A 93 -4.78 23.40 -12.31
C VAL A 93 -4.11 24.31 -13.34
N LYS A 94 -2.91 24.84 -13.06
CA LYS A 94 -2.14 25.63 -14.03
C LYS A 94 -1.82 24.84 -15.31
N ARG A 95 -1.47 23.55 -15.18
CA ARG A 95 -1.15 22.67 -16.30
C ARG A 95 -2.39 22.04 -16.96
N ALA A 96 -3.44 21.82 -16.19
CA ALA A 96 -4.72 21.23 -16.63
C ALA A 96 -5.91 22.05 -16.11
N PRO A 97 -6.24 23.21 -16.73
CA PRO A 97 -7.27 24.15 -16.24
C PRO A 97 -8.70 23.61 -16.21
N TYR A 98 -8.92 22.43 -16.78
CA TYR A 98 -10.18 21.69 -16.78
C TYR A 98 -10.36 20.77 -15.55
N VAL A 99 -9.38 20.73 -14.65
CA VAL A 99 -9.49 20.06 -13.35
C VAL A 99 -10.29 20.94 -12.39
N ASP A 100 -11.31 20.38 -11.79
CA ASP A 100 -12.26 21.07 -10.92
C ASP A 100 -11.86 21.05 -9.45
N VAL A 101 -11.37 19.90 -8.95
CA VAL A 101 -10.98 19.74 -7.55
C VAL A 101 -9.62 19.10 -7.42
N VAL A 102 -8.77 19.61 -6.51
CA VAL A 102 -7.46 19.06 -6.16
C VAL A 102 -7.38 18.97 -4.65
N PHE A 103 -7.14 17.76 -4.12
CA PHE A 103 -7.11 17.56 -2.67
C PHE A 103 -6.10 16.51 -2.24
N GLY A 104 -5.56 16.74 -1.03
CA GLY A 104 -4.62 15.82 -0.40
C GLY A 104 -5.29 14.59 0.22
N PRO A 105 -4.51 13.57 0.62
CA PRO A 105 -5.06 12.43 1.34
C PRO A 105 -5.66 12.82 2.69
N GLN A 106 -5.22 13.91 3.30
CA GLN A 106 -5.69 14.38 4.60
C GLN A 106 -7.05 15.06 4.55
N THR A 107 -7.45 15.55 3.37
CA THR A 107 -8.69 16.33 3.17
C THR A 107 -9.73 15.59 2.33
N LEU A 108 -9.57 14.27 2.13
CA LEU A 108 -10.48 13.49 1.31
C LEU A 108 -11.94 13.48 1.81
N HIS A 109 -12.15 13.63 3.12
CA HIS A 109 -13.48 13.75 3.73
C HIS A 109 -14.21 15.02 3.33
N ARG A 110 -13.49 16.06 2.87
CA ARG A 110 -14.05 17.32 2.38
C ARG A 110 -14.42 17.30 0.90
N LEU A 111 -14.21 16.18 0.19
CA LEU A 111 -14.50 16.04 -1.24
C LEU A 111 -15.92 16.48 -1.63
N PRO A 112 -17.00 16.10 -0.92
CA PRO A 112 -18.35 16.57 -1.25
C PRO A 112 -18.46 18.09 -1.21
N LYS A 113 -17.92 18.73 -0.17
CA LYS A 113 -17.90 20.18 -0.04
C LYS A 113 -17.12 20.86 -1.17
N LEU A 114 -15.95 20.34 -1.55
CA LEU A 114 -15.15 20.88 -2.66
C LEU A 114 -15.92 20.84 -3.99
N ILE A 115 -16.72 19.79 -4.22
CA ILE A 115 -17.57 19.68 -5.40
C ILE A 115 -18.68 20.75 -5.37
N VAL A 116 -19.38 20.92 -4.24
CA VAL A 116 -20.43 21.95 -4.08
C VAL A 116 -19.85 23.36 -4.23
N ASP A 117 -18.69 23.63 -3.64
CA ASP A 117 -18.00 24.91 -3.76
C ASP A 117 -17.61 25.20 -5.23
N LYS A 118 -17.17 24.18 -5.97
CA LYS A 118 -16.90 24.28 -7.41
C LYS A 118 -18.18 24.56 -8.22
N GLU A 119 -19.26 23.84 -7.96
CA GLU A 119 -20.55 24.04 -8.65
C GLU A 119 -21.11 25.45 -8.38
N THR A 120 -20.91 25.98 -7.18
CA THR A 120 -21.40 27.29 -6.76
C THR A 120 -20.55 28.45 -7.29
N THR A 121 -19.22 28.32 -7.24
CA THR A 121 -18.31 29.43 -7.59
C THR A 121 -17.85 29.39 -9.05
N GLY A 122 -17.96 28.25 -9.71
CA GLY A 122 -17.39 28.02 -11.03
C GLY A 122 -15.84 27.91 -11.05
N LEU A 123 -15.17 28.13 -9.90
CA LEU A 123 -13.71 28.12 -9.80
C LEU A 123 -13.22 26.74 -9.34
N SER A 124 -12.00 26.34 -9.79
CA SER A 124 -11.34 25.13 -9.28
C SER A 124 -11.08 25.25 -7.79
N GLN A 125 -11.34 24.20 -7.04
CA GLN A 125 -11.15 24.12 -5.58
C GLN A 125 -9.88 23.31 -5.27
N ILE A 126 -9.05 23.82 -4.35
CA ILE A 126 -7.79 23.19 -3.96
C ILE A 126 -7.72 23.13 -2.44
N ASP A 127 -7.62 21.91 -1.89
CA ASP A 127 -7.39 21.70 -0.46
C ASP A 127 -6.32 20.62 -0.24
N ILE A 128 -5.08 21.08 -0.07
CA ILE A 128 -3.91 20.24 0.24
C ILE A 128 -3.40 20.51 1.65
N SER A 129 -4.25 21.04 2.52
CA SER A 129 -3.91 21.33 3.92
C SER A 129 -3.70 20.03 4.72
N PHE A 130 -3.05 20.17 5.86
CA PHE A 130 -2.85 19.12 6.84
C PHE A 130 -3.63 19.49 8.12
N PRO A 131 -4.97 19.26 8.14
CA PRO A 131 -5.73 19.52 9.36
C PRO A 131 -5.29 18.54 10.45
N GLU A 132 -5.22 19.02 11.69
CA GLU A 132 -5.01 18.17 12.84
C GLU A 132 -6.25 17.27 13.01
N ILE A 133 -6.09 15.94 12.88
CA ILE A 133 -7.02 14.88 13.31
C ILE A 133 -8.40 14.78 12.61
N GLU A 134 -8.81 15.69 11.73
CA GLU A 134 -10.18 15.70 11.19
C GLU A 134 -10.53 14.48 10.29
N LYS A 135 -9.56 13.92 9.56
CA LYS A 135 -9.85 12.92 8.51
C LYS A 135 -10.62 11.71 9.02
N PHE A 136 -10.15 11.08 10.07
CA PHE A 136 -10.72 9.82 10.55
C PHE A 136 -12.05 10.01 11.28
N ASP A 137 -12.26 11.19 11.92
CA ASP A 137 -13.49 11.53 12.64
C ASP A 137 -14.69 11.71 11.69
N HIS A 138 -14.42 12.04 10.43
CA HIS A 138 -15.43 12.34 9.41
C HIS A 138 -15.54 11.28 8.30
N LEU A 139 -14.87 10.13 8.45
CA LEU A 139 -15.01 9.05 7.47
C LEU A 139 -16.20 8.14 7.82
N PRO A 140 -17.06 7.83 6.84
CA PRO A 140 -18.15 6.90 7.07
C PRO A 140 -17.63 5.49 7.39
N PRO A 141 -18.45 4.64 8.03
CA PRO A 141 -18.13 3.25 8.28
C PRO A 141 -17.66 2.54 7.00
N ALA A 142 -16.66 1.68 7.13
CA ALA A 142 -16.15 0.92 6.01
C ALA A 142 -17.22 -0.03 5.46
N ARG A 143 -17.36 -0.07 4.14
CA ARG A 143 -18.18 -1.07 3.43
C ARG A 143 -17.28 -1.81 2.46
N VAL A 144 -17.30 -3.13 2.55
CA VAL A 144 -16.47 -3.99 1.71
C VAL A 144 -17.32 -5.10 1.09
N GLU A 145 -17.21 -5.28 -0.21
CA GLU A 145 -17.88 -6.37 -0.93
C GLU A 145 -17.04 -7.65 -0.99
N GLY A 146 -15.86 -7.65 -0.35
CA GLY A 146 -14.87 -8.73 -0.41
C GLY A 146 -14.61 -9.42 0.91
N GLY A 147 -13.90 -10.56 0.87
CA GLY A 147 -13.44 -11.30 2.06
C GLY A 147 -12.21 -10.69 2.75
N SER A 148 -11.57 -9.66 2.17
CA SER A 148 -10.40 -8.96 2.70
C SER A 148 -10.65 -7.47 2.74
N ALA A 149 -10.19 -6.79 3.80
CA ALA A 149 -10.31 -5.34 3.94
C ALA A 149 -8.99 -4.68 4.36
N PHE A 150 -8.77 -3.47 3.86
CA PHE A 150 -7.71 -2.57 4.30
C PHE A 150 -8.19 -1.69 5.44
N ILE A 151 -7.37 -1.56 6.47
CA ILE A 151 -7.63 -0.68 7.62
C ILE A 151 -6.42 0.23 7.83
N SER A 152 -6.59 1.52 7.62
CA SER A 152 -5.58 2.49 8.01
C SER A 152 -5.60 2.66 9.52
N ILE A 153 -4.54 2.24 10.21
CA ILE A 153 -4.39 2.37 11.66
C ILE A 153 -3.59 3.62 12.05
N MET A 154 -2.82 4.13 11.11
CA MET A 154 -2.02 5.34 11.27
C MET A 154 -1.76 6.00 9.92
N GLU A 155 -1.42 7.26 9.94
CA GLU A 155 -1.05 8.03 8.76
C GLU A 155 0.16 8.93 9.02
N GLY A 156 0.87 9.31 7.93
CA GLY A 156 2.10 10.09 8.02
C GLY A 156 3.31 9.27 8.45
N CYS A 157 4.48 9.91 8.51
CA CYS A 157 5.71 9.27 8.97
C CYS A 157 6.73 10.30 9.43
N SER A 158 7.22 10.17 10.67
CA SER A 158 8.21 11.08 11.27
C SER A 158 9.65 10.54 11.21
N LYS A 159 9.95 9.58 10.31
CA LYS A 159 11.32 9.04 10.17
C LYS A 159 12.23 9.93 9.32
N TYR A 160 11.67 10.76 8.44
CA TYR A 160 12.40 11.72 7.59
C TYR A 160 13.61 11.08 6.88
N CYS A 161 13.43 9.86 6.32
CA CYS A 161 14.41 9.25 5.45
C CYS A 161 14.76 10.22 4.31
N SER A 162 16.05 10.36 3.97
CA SER A 162 16.52 11.46 3.11
C SER A 162 15.94 11.49 1.69
N TYR A 163 15.43 10.35 1.20
CA TYR A 163 14.82 10.18 -0.13
C TYR A 163 13.29 10.24 -0.11
N CYS A 164 12.66 10.21 1.06
CA CYS A 164 11.24 9.94 1.19
C CYS A 164 10.42 11.22 1.26
N VAL A 165 9.39 11.30 0.41
CA VAL A 165 8.48 12.43 0.32
C VAL A 165 7.26 12.32 1.25
N VAL A 166 7.06 11.17 1.91
CA VAL A 166 5.88 10.90 2.75
C VAL A 166 5.63 11.96 3.82
N PRO A 167 6.63 12.42 4.62
CA PRO A 167 6.39 13.48 5.60
C PRO A 167 5.82 14.78 5.00
N TYR A 168 6.15 15.04 3.74
CA TYR A 168 5.74 16.26 3.02
C TYR A 168 4.40 16.13 2.28
N THR A 169 3.92 14.89 2.08
CA THR A 169 2.66 14.62 1.34
C THR A 169 1.55 14.03 2.18
N ARG A 170 1.90 13.39 3.31
CA ARG A 170 0.96 12.80 4.27
C ARG A 170 1.10 13.32 5.69
N GLY A 171 2.09 14.19 5.93
CA GLY A 171 2.33 14.81 7.23
C GLY A 171 3.12 13.95 8.21
N GLU A 172 3.17 14.41 9.45
CA GLU A 172 3.78 13.71 10.57
C GLU A 172 2.95 12.48 10.97
N GLU A 173 3.60 11.60 11.75
CA GLU A 173 3.02 10.33 12.19
C GLU A 173 1.86 10.59 13.17
N PHE A 174 0.70 10.09 12.82
CA PHE A 174 -0.50 10.10 13.64
C PHE A 174 -1.10 8.70 13.71
N SER A 175 -1.33 8.18 14.91
CA SER A 175 -1.97 6.88 15.15
C SER A 175 -3.43 7.07 15.54
N ARG A 176 -4.32 6.30 14.93
CA ARG A 176 -5.75 6.32 15.30
C ARG A 176 -5.95 5.77 16.72
N PRO A 177 -6.93 6.30 17.48
CA PRO A 177 -7.33 5.72 18.75
C PRO A 177 -7.67 4.22 18.60
N LEU A 178 -7.31 3.43 19.62
CA LEU A 178 -7.52 1.97 19.58
C LEU A 178 -8.98 1.60 19.31
N ASN A 179 -9.91 2.25 20.00
CA ASN A 179 -11.33 1.93 19.91
C ASN A 179 -11.91 2.16 18.51
N ASP A 180 -11.45 3.19 17.80
CA ASP A 180 -11.91 3.49 16.43
C ASP A 180 -11.45 2.40 15.47
N VAL A 181 -10.20 1.95 15.61
CA VAL A 181 -9.66 0.83 14.83
C VAL A 181 -10.44 -0.46 15.10
N LEU A 182 -10.69 -0.78 16.37
CA LEU A 182 -11.41 -2.01 16.75
C LEU A 182 -12.87 -1.96 16.30
N THR A 183 -13.54 -0.82 16.40
CA THR A 183 -14.92 -0.63 15.95
C THR A 183 -15.04 -0.85 14.44
N GLU A 184 -14.11 -0.29 13.66
CA GLU A 184 -14.08 -0.51 12.20
C GLU A 184 -13.85 -1.98 11.87
N ILE A 185 -12.88 -2.65 12.50
CA ILE A 185 -12.60 -4.07 12.27
C ILE A 185 -13.79 -4.96 12.66
N ALA A 186 -14.41 -4.69 13.81
CA ALA A 186 -15.58 -5.46 14.26
C ALA A 186 -16.78 -5.30 13.30
N GLY A 187 -17.00 -4.08 12.79
CA GLY A 187 -18.04 -3.82 11.79
C GLY A 187 -17.78 -4.55 10.47
N LEU A 188 -16.54 -4.66 10.03
CA LEU A 188 -16.16 -5.43 8.84
C LEU A 188 -16.27 -6.93 9.05
N ALA A 189 -15.92 -7.44 10.23
CA ALA A 189 -16.11 -8.85 10.59
C ALA A 189 -17.59 -9.25 10.54
N GLN A 190 -18.50 -8.36 11.01
CA GLN A 190 -19.95 -8.56 10.91
C GLN A 190 -20.46 -8.58 9.45
N GLN A 191 -19.78 -7.89 8.53
CA GLN A 191 -20.06 -7.91 7.10
C GLN A 191 -19.49 -9.17 6.40
N GLY A 192 -18.78 -10.06 7.12
CA GLY A 192 -18.24 -11.31 6.60
C GLY A 192 -16.78 -11.23 6.12
N VAL A 193 -16.08 -10.12 6.36
CA VAL A 193 -14.64 -10.00 6.09
C VAL A 193 -13.86 -11.02 6.92
N LYS A 194 -12.96 -11.75 6.27
CA LYS A 194 -12.11 -12.81 6.86
C LYS A 194 -10.66 -12.39 7.07
N GLU A 195 -10.15 -11.51 6.22
CA GLU A 195 -8.78 -11.03 6.29
C GLU A 195 -8.75 -9.51 6.54
N ILE A 196 -8.01 -9.09 7.56
CA ILE A 196 -7.71 -7.67 7.81
C ILE A 196 -6.26 -7.40 7.43
N ASN A 197 -6.05 -6.35 6.66
CA ASN A 197 -4.74 -5.86 6.31
C ASN A 197 -4.53 -4.46 6.93
N LEU A 198 -3.73 -4.39 8.00
CA LEU A 198 -3.42 -3.15 8.70
C LEU A 198 -2.45 -2.31 7.87
N LEU A 199 -2.83 -1.07 7.60
CA LEU A 199 -2.08 -0.13 6.78
C LEU A 199 -1.59 1.07 7.58
N GLY A 200 -0.46 1.62 7.12
CA GLY A 200 0.15 2.86 7.56
C GLY A 200 1.41 3.14 6.76
N GLN A 201 2.02 4.29 6.91
CA GLN A 201 3.31 4.57 6.26
C GLN A 201 4.49 4.04 7.08
N ASN A 202 4.24 3.70 8.35
CA ASN A 202 5.18 3.07 9.28
C ASN A 202 4.38 2.26 10.31
N VAL A 203 3.67 1.25 9.85
CA VAL A 203 2.60 0.57 10.60
C VAL A 203 3.06 0.03 11.96
N ASN A 204 4.30 -0.42 12.08
CA ASN A 204 4.84 -0.96 13.33
C ASN A 204 5.30 0.11 14.34
N ALA A 205 5.17 1.40 13.99
CA ALA A 205 5.30 2.50 14.96
C ALA A 205 3.96 2.92 15.57
N TYR A 206 2.87 2.21 15.31
CA TYR A 206 1.56 2.53 15.88
C TYR A 206 1.60 2.74 17.40
N ARG A 207 0.95 3.83 17.86
CA ARG A 207 0.83 4.27 19.26
C ARG A 207 -0.56 4.87 19.46
N GLY A 208 -1.61 4.04 19.38
CA GLY A 208 -2.99 4.50 19.55
C GLY A 208 -3.34 4.74 21.00
N GLU A 209 -4.08 5.81 21.29
CA GLU A 209 -4.61 6.08 22.60
C GLU A 209 -5.74 5.10 22.96
N MET A 210 -5.77 4.65 24.21
CA MET A 210 -6.80 3.81 24.80
C MET A 210 -7.77 4.69 25.64
N GLU A 211 -8.98 4.21 25.92
CA GLU A 211 -9.98 4.95 26.73
C GLU A 211 -9.46 5.35 28.13
N ASN A 212 -8.54 4.58 28.69
CA ASN A 212 -7.95 4.88 30.01
C ASN A 212 -6.77 5.88 29.94
N GLY A 213 -6.47 6.43 28.76
CA GLY A 213 -5.34 7.32 28.50
C GLY A 213 -3.99 6.64 28.35
N GLU A 214 -3.93 5.30 28.40
CA GLU A 214 -2.71 4.55 28.10
C GLU A 214 -2.48 4.45 26.59
N ILE A 215 -1.26 4.13 26.20
CA ILE A 215 -0.88 3.98 24.79
C ILE A 215 -0.79 2.49 24.43
N CYS A 216 -1.60 2.09 23.45
CA CYS A 216 -1.54 0.78 22.83
C CYS A 216 -0.44 0.77 21.75
N ASP A 217 0.57 -0.05 21.90
CA ASP A 217 1.58 -0.26 20.88
C ASP A 217 1.11 -1.27 19.80
N PHE A 218 1.90 -1.41 18.73
CA PHE A 218 1.54 -2.27 17.61
C PHE A 218 1.43 -3.75 17.97
N ALA A 219 2.30 -4.26 18.86
CA ALA A 219 2.24 -5.65 19.31
C ALA A 219 0.95 -5.93 20.12
N THR A 220 0.56 -4.98 20.96
CA THR A 220 -0.69 -5.03 21.73
C THR A 220 -1.91 -4.97 20.78
N LEU A 221 -1.91 -4.07 19.79
CA LEU A 221 -2.94 -4.01 18.77
C LEU A 221 -3.11 -5.35 18.04
N LEU A 222 -2.00 -5.98 17.60
CA LEU A 222 -2.04 -7.28 16.92
C LEU A 222 -2.70 -8.36 17.79
N ARG A 223 -2.37 -8.40 19.09
CA ARG A 223 -2.95 -9.35 20.06
C ARG A 223 -4.45 -9.13 20.24
N ILE A 224 -4.90 -7.87 20.34
CA ILE A 224 -6.32 -7.56 20.50
C ILE A 224 -7.11 -7.90 19.21
N VAL A 225 -6.61 -7.49 18.04
CA VAL A 225 -7.27 -7.78 16.76
C VAL A 225 -7.35 -9.29 16.48
N HIS A 226 -6.33 -10.05 16.92
CA HIS A 226 -6.33 -11.51 16.82
C HIS A 226 -7.56 -12.15 17.50
N GLU A 227 -8.06 -11.58 18.61
CA GLU A 227 -9.20 -12.11 19.35
C GLU A 227 -10.57 -11.78 18.71
N ILE A 228 -10.62 -10.89 17.72
CA ILE A 228 -11.90 -10.50 17.10
C ILE A 228 -12.52 -11.71 16.39
N PRO A 229 -13.78 -12.08 16.75
CA PRO A 229 -14.49 -13.18 16.10
C PRO A 229 -14.76 -12.87 14.63
N GLY A 230 -14.73 -13.90 13.79
CA GLY A 230 -14.97 -13.77 12.34
C GLY A 230 -13.74 -13.43 11.53
N ILE A 231 -12.72 -12.79 12.09
CA ILE A 231 -11.43 -12.60 11.44
C ILE A 231 -10.62 -13.88 11.54
N GLU A 232 -10.19 -14.39 10.39
CA GLU A 232 -9.41 -15.63 10.26
C GLU A 232 -7.96 -15.36 9.90
N ARG A 233 -7.66 -14.17 9.35
CA ARG A 233 -6.31 -13.82 8.90
C ARG A 233 -6.00 -12.36 9.18
N LEU A 234 -4.80 -12.12 9.70
CA LEU A 234 -4.25 -10.80 10.01
C LEU A 234 -2.98 -10.56 9.22
N ARG A 235 -2.90 -9.43 8.54
CA ARG A 235 -1.78 -9.00 7.72
C ARG A 235 -1.48 -7.53 8.00
N PHE A 236 -0.26 -7.13 7.80
CA PHE A 236 0.13 -5.72 7.81
C PHE A 236 1.22 -5.45 6.77
N THR A 237 1.36 -4.19 6.37
CA THR A 237 2.36 -3.80 5.37
C THR A 237 2.95 -2.43 5.70
N THR A 238 4.10 -2.11 5.09
CA THR A 238 4.84 -0.84 5.28
C THR A 238 5.41 -0.68 6.68
N SER A 239 6.36 -1.55 7.02
CA SER A 239 7.08 -1.56 8.30
C SER A 239 8.45 -0.92 8.19
N HIS A 240 8.98 -0.42 9.33
CA HIS A 240 10.34 0.09 9.43
C HIS A 240 11.17 -0.79 10.38
N PRO A 241 12.37 -1.26 9.98
CA PRO A 241 13.18 -2.17 10.82
C PRO A 241 13.47 -1.63 12.22
N ARG A 242 13.66 -0.32 12.38
CA ARG A 242 13.94 0.30 13.68
C ARG A 242 12.80 0.16 14.69
N GLU A 243 11.57 0.06 14.22
CA GLU A 243 10.39 -0.12 15.08
C GLU A 243 9.99 -1.59 15.25
N PHE A 244 10.80 -2.52 14.71
CA PHE A 244 10.50 -3.95 14.79
C PHE A 244 11.01 -4.55 16.08
N THR A 245 10.20 -4.44 17.15
CA THR A 245 10.53 -4.86 18.52
C THR A 245 10.47 -6.37 18.72
N ASP A 246 11.09 -6.87 19.80
CA ASP A 246 10.97 -8.28 20.20
C ASP A 246 9.51 -8.66 20.49
N ALA A 247 8.68 -7.75 21.01
CA ALA A 247 7.24 -7.98 21.22
C ALA A 247 6.49 -8.27 19.89
N ILE A 248 6.86 -7.58 18.80
CA ILE A 248 6.30 -7.87 17.47
C ILE A 248 6.79 -9.24 16.96
N ILE A 249 8.06 -9.58 17.20
CA ILE A 249 8.60 -10.90 16.84
C ILE A 249 7.84 -12.00 17.58
N GLU A 250 7.53 -11.82 18.86
CA GLU A 250 6.73 -12.76 19.64
C GLU A 250 5.30 -12.94 19.09
N CYS A 251 4.69 -11.90 18.53
CA CYS A 251 3.40 -12.02 17.86
C CYS A 251 3.42 -13.07 16.73
N TYR A 252 4.52 -13.21 15.99
CA TYR A 252 4.67 -14.28 14.98
C TYR A 252 4.69 -15.68 15.59
N ARG A 253 5.12 -15.85 16.85
CA ARG A 253 5.03 -17.12 17.59
C ARG A 253 3.62 -17.37 18.10
N ASP A 254 3.00 -16.36 18.71
CA ASP A 254 1.82 -16.51 19.57
C ASP A 254 0.50 -16.38 18.81
N LEU A 255 0.49 -15.71 17.64
CA LEU A 255 -0.73 -15.37 16.91
C LEU A 255 -0.87 -16.18 15.61
N PRO A 256 -1.62 -17.30 15.61
CA PRO A 256 -1.79 -18.13 14.42
C PRO A 256 -2.53 -17.45 13.26
N LYS A 257 -3.38 -16.44 13.53
CA LYS A 257 -4.01 -15.65 12.47
C LYS A 257 -3.05 -14.69 11.78
N LEU A 258 -1.92 -14.32 12.41
CA LEU A 258 -0.88 -13.51 11.78
C LEU A 258 -0.16 -14.32 10.71
N VAL A 259 -0.22 -13.86 9.47
CA VAL A 259 0.27 -14.59 8.30
C VAL A 259 1.79 -14.78 8.30
N SER A 260 2.28 -15.88 7.68
CA SER A 260 3.70 -16.15 7.47
C SER A 260 4.29 -15.29 6.32
N HIS A 261 4.01 -14.00 6.35
CA HIS A 261 4.51 -13.01 5.40
C HIS A 261 4.85 -11.71 6.12
N LEU A 262 5.99 -11.13 5.79
CA LEU A 262 6.43 -9.83 6.29
C LEU A 262 7.02 -9.00 5.16
N HIS A 263 6.51 -7.79 4.97
CA HIS A 263 7.13 -6.76 4.14
C HIS A 263 7.92 -5.81 5.04
N LEU A 264 9.26 -5.87 4.97
CA LEU A 264 10.15 -5.08 5.81
C LEU A 264 11.25 -4.43 4.95
N PRO A 265 11.00 -3.23 4.42
CA PRO A 265 11.91 -2.53 3.52
C PRO A 265 13.27 -2.20 4.14
N ILE A 266 14.35 -2.80 3.62
CA ILE A 266 15.70 -2.47 4.04
C ILE A 266 16.31 -1.32 3.25
N GLN A 267 16.02 -1.23 1.95
CA GLN A 267 16.45 -0.24 0.96
C GLN A 267 17.85 -0.48 0.37
N SER A 268 18.88 -0.85 1.15
CA SER A 268 20.24 -1.12 0.70
C SER A 268 20.94 -2.13 1.62
N GLY A 269 21.92 -2.83 1.10
CA GLY A 269 22.80 -3.71 1.88
C GLY A 269 24.07 -3.02 2.40
N SER A 270 24.29 -1.74 2.07
CA SER A 270 25.46 -0.96 2.51
C SER A 270 25.13 -0.08 3.71
N ASP A 271 25.86 -0.22 4.80
CA ASP A 271 25.66 0.62 6.00
C ASP A 271 25.92 2.10 5.71
N ARG A 272 26.86 2.44 4.81
CA ARG A 272 27.09 3.83 4.40
C ARG A 272 25.88 4.40 3.63
N VAL A 273 25.32 3.63 2.70
CA VAL A 273 24.13 4.05 1.95
C VAL A 273 22.93 4.15 2.89
N LEU A 274 22.72 3.19 3.80
CA LEU A 274 21.68 3.25 4.82
C LEU A 274 21.80 4.48 5.71
N SER A 275 23.03 4.85 6.11
CA SER A 275 23.30 6.08 6.87
C SER A 275 22.99 7.34 6.05
N ALA A 276 23.38 7.39 4.79
CA ALA A 276 23.06 8.51 3.88
C ALA A 276 21.56 8.63 3.62
N MET A 277 20.82 7.51 3.58
CA MET A 277 19.37 7.42 3.53
C MET A 277 18.71 7.80 4.86
N LYS A 278 19.45 7.99 5.95
CA LYS A 278 18.96 8.24 7.31
C LYS A 278 18.05 7.11 7.84
N ARG A 279 18.42 5.85 7.56
CA ARG A 279 17.61 4.70 8.00
C ARG A 279 17.76 4.39 9.50
N GLY A 280 18.88 4.75 10.13
CA GLY A 280 19.11 4.62 11.57
C GLY A 280 19.33 3.20 12.07
N TYR A 281 19.71 2.27 11.17
CA TYR A 281 20.11 0.89 11.47
C TYR A 281 21.14 0.41 10.45
N THR A 282 21.82 -0.69 10.76
CA THR A 282 22.80 -1.37 9.93
C THR A 282 22.22 -2.63 9.28
N ALA A 283 22.89 -3.14 8.24
CA ALA A 283 22.54 -4.41 7.61
C ALA A 283 22.66 -5.59 8.61
N LEU A 284 23.58 -5.51 9.58
CA LEU A 284 23.75 -6.54 10.60
C LEU A 284 22.57 -6.57 11.58
N GLU A 285 22.09 -5.41 12.04
CA GLU A 285 20.90 -5.30 12.88
C GLU A 285 19.66 -5.85 12.18
N TYR A 286 19.48 -5.49 10.89
CA TYR A 286 18.42 -6.06 10.08
C TYR A 286 18.49 -7.60 9.99
N LYS A 287 19.68 -8.15 9.67
CA LYS A 287 19.88 -9.62 9.65
C LYS A 287 19.56 -10.27 11.00
N SER A 288 19.83 -9.59 12.11
CA SER A 288 19.52 -10.08 13.46
C SER A 288 17.99 -10.22 13.66
N ILE A 289 17.20 -9.24 13.23
CA ILE A 289 15.72 -9.31 13.27
C ILE A 289 15.23 -10.50 12.46
N ILE A 290 15.71 -10.67 11.22
CA ILE A 290 15.27 -11.76 10.36
C ILE A 290 15.64 -13.13 10.92
N ARG A 291 16.84 -13.26 11.52
CA ARG A 291 17.25 -14.51 12.15
C ARG A 291 16.34 -14.88 13.34
N LYS A 292 15.97 -13.92 14.20
CA LYS A 292 15.03 -14.13 15.30
C LYS A 292 13.65 -14.57 14.76
N LEU A 293 13.13 -13.89 13.74
CA LEU A 293 11.85 -14.23 13.14
C LEU A 293 11.84 -15.63 12.54
N ARG A 294 12.86 -16.01 11.77
CA ARG A 294 12.95 -17.35 11.17
C ARG A 294 13.19 -18.46 12.17
N ALA A 295 13.79 -18.17 13.32
CA ALA A 295 13.89 -19.13 14.41
C ALA A 295 12.51 -19.46 15.00
N ILE A 296 11.57 -18.52 14.99
CA ILE A 296 10.20 -18.66 15.50
C ILE A 296 9.26 -19.19 14.43
N ARG A 297 9.38 -18.68 13.19
CA ARG A 297 8.54 -19.02 12.05
C ARG A 297 9.40 -19.30 10.81
N PRO A 298 9.89 -20.57 10.65
CA PRO A 298 10.83 -20.94 9.58
C PRO A 298 10.30 -20.75 8.17
N ASP A 299 8.98 -20.85 7.98
CA ASP A 299 8.25 -20.67 6.71
C ASP A 299 7.96 -19.19 6.37
N LEU A 300 8.46 -18.24 7.18
CA LEU A 300 8.22 -16.82 6.95
C LEU A 300 8.78 -16.36 5.60
N CYS A 301 7.88 -15.92 4.73
CA CYS A 301 8.20 -15.22 3.48
C CYS A 301 8.48 -13.76 3.76
N LEU A 302 9.64 -13.29 3.32
CA LEU A 302 10.11 -11.94 3.55
C LEU A 302 10.20 -11.18 2.25
N SER A 303 9.53 -10.04 2.14
CA SER A 303 9.66 -9.10 1.04
C SER A 303 10.26 -7.77 1.49
N SER A 304 10.85 -7.04 0.55
CA SER A 304 11.52 -5.78 0.82
C SER A 304 11.40 -4.83 -0.37
N ASP A 305 11.68 -3.56 -0.12
CA ASP A 305 12.00 -2.57 -1.16
C ASP A 305 13.50 -2.32 -1.18
N PHE A 306 14.05 -2.10 -2.38
CA PHE A 306 15.44 -1.75 -2.62
C PHE A 306 15.51 -0.52 -3.53
N ILE A 307 16.42 0.39 -3.21
CA ILE A 307 16.75 1.55 -4.05
C ILE A 307 18.18 1.38 -4.53
N VAL A 308 18.37 1.31 -5.85
CA VAL A 308 19.67 1.26 -6.51
C VAL A 308 20.04 2.61 -7.12
N GLY A 309 21.33 2.90 -7.23
CA GLY A 309 21.82 4.16 -7.79
C GLY A 309 21.46 5.36 -6.90
N PHE A 310 21.43 5.16 -5.59
CA PHE A 310 21.35 6.28 -4.64
C PHE A 310 22.60 7.15 -4.79
N PRO A 311 22.50 8.51 -4.70
CA PRO A 311 23.64 9.39 -4.91
C PRO A 311 24.90 8.98 -4.16
N GLY A 312 25.98 8.75 -4.90
CA GLY A 312 27.27 8.30 -4.38
C GLY A 312 27.34 6.81 -4.02
N GLU A 313 26.36 5.97 -4.38
CA GLU A 313 26.44 4.52 -4.23
C GLU A 313 27.54 3.96 -5.16
N THR A 314 28.55 3.34 -4.58
CA THR A 314 29.65 2.69 -5.32
C THR A 314 29.26 1.28 -5.78
N GLU A 315 30.02 0.72 -6.73
CA GLU A 315 29.83 -0.68 -7.17
C GLU A 315 29.97 -1.66 -6.00
N ARG A 316 30.99 -1.48 -5.16
CA ARG A 316 31.20 -2.33 -3.97
C ARG A 316 29.98 -2.31 -3.02
N GLU A 317 29.29 -1.20 -2.90
CA GLU A 317 28.10 -1.07 -2.06
C GLU A 317 26.88 -1.71 -2.69
N PHE A 318 26.75 -1.61 -4.01
CA PHE A 318 25.76 -2.37 -4.75
C PHE A 318 25.98 -3.90 -4.61
N GLU A 319 27.24 -4.35 -4.70
CA GLU A 319 27.58 -5.79 -4.44
C GLU A 319 27.21 -6.22 -3.02
N GLN A 320 27.32 -5.34 -2.01
CA GLN A 320 26.84 -5.64 -0.66
C GLN A 320 25.33 -5.86 -0.64
N THR A 321 24.58 -5.08 -1.43
CA THR A 321 23.11 -5.26 -1.56
C THR A 321 22.78 -6.61 -2.23
N LEU A 322 23.46 -6.95 -3.33
CA LEU A 322 23.32 -8.25 -3.99
C LEU A 322 23.61 -9.42 -3.03
N LYS A 323 24.71 -9.29 -2.27
CA LYS A 323 25.09 -10.30 -1.27
C LYS A 323 24.03 -10.42 -0.17
N LEU A 324 23.52 -9.30 0.33
CA LEU A 324 22.47 -9.30 1.35
C LEU A 324 21.22 -10.04 0.86
N VAL A 325 20.79 -9.77 -0.38
CA VAL A 325 19.60 -10.40 -0.96
C VAL A 325 19.78 -11.92 -1.04
N LYS A 326 20.93 -12.38 -1.47
CA LYS A 326 21.24 -13.83 -1.50
C LYS A 326 21.31 -14.44 -0.09
N ASP A 327 21.96 -13.76 0.87
CA ASP A 327 22.12 -14.26 2.25
C ASP A 327 20.78 -14.40 2.98
N ILE A 328 19.84 -13.49 2.72
CA ILE A 328 18.52 -13.45 3.37
C ILE A 328 17.50 -14.29 2.60
N ALA A 329 17.68 -14.49 1.29
CA ALA A 329 16.69 -15.13 0.44
C ALA A 329 15.34 -14.39 0.50
N PHE A 330 15.32 -13.16 0.01
CA PHE A 330 14.10 -12.38 -0.10
C PHE A 330 13.16 -12.96 -1.15
N ASP A 331 11.88 -12.90 -0.84
CA ASP A 331 10.80 -13.22 -1.74
C ASP A 331 10.24 -11.94 -2.39
N LEU A 332 9.34 -12.03 -3.35
CA LEU A 332 8.51 -10.98 -3.99
C LEU A 332 8.86 -9.55 -3.53
N SER A 333 10.05 -9.08 -3.89
CA SER A 333 10.56 -7.77 -3.48
C SER A 333 10.54 -6.79 -4.67
N PHE A 334 10.64 -5.50 -4.36
CA PHE A 334 10.58 -4.44 -5.36
C PHE A 334 11.91 -3.70 -5.43
N VAL A 335 12.40 -3.46 -6.64
CA VAL A 335 13.61 -2.69 -6.89
C VAL A 335 13.26 -1.40 -7.62
N PHE A 336 13.80 -0.28 -7.14
CA PHE A 336 13.59 1.05 -7.70
C PHE A 336 14.94 1.70 -8.01
N ILE A 337 15.03 2.37 -9.15
CA ILE A 337 16.10 3.33 -9.38
C ILE A 337 15.82 4.54 -8.50
N TYR A 338 16.84 5.06 -7.81
CA TYR A 338 16.71 6.33 -7.10
C TYR A 338 16.21 7.43 -8.05
N SER A 339 15.17 8.11 -7.62
CA SER A 339 14.59 9.27 -8.31
C SER A 339 14.44 10.42 -7.32
N PRO A 340 15.05 11.59 -7.59
CA PRO A 340 14.98 12.73 -6.70
C PRO A 340 13.53 13.21 -6.55
N ARG A 341 13.12 13.46 -5.30
CA ARG A 341 11.80 13.99 -4.97
C ARG A 341 11.92 15.42 -4.50
N PRO A 342 11.15 16.36 -5.05
CA PRO A 342 11.18 17.76 -4.62
C PRO A 342 11.00 17.89 -3.10
N GLY A 343 11.81 18.75 -2.48
CA GLY A 343 11.75 19.00 -1.04
C GLY A 343 12.48 17.98 -0.16
N THR A 344 12.92 16.83 -0.70
CA THR A 344 13.66 15.83 0.09
C THR A 344 15.15 16.16 0.17
N PRO A 345 15.84 15.86 1.30
CA PRO A 345 17.28 16.12 1.43
C PRO A 345 18.13 15.46 0.36
N ALA A 346 17.80 14.23 -0.05
CA ALA A 346 18.57 13.50 -1.05
C ALA A 346 18.48 14.11 -2.45
N ALA A 347 17.44 14.90 -2.76
CA ALA A 347 17.31 15.59 -4.03
C ALA A 347 18.41 16.63 -4.28
N ASN A 348 19.08 17.10 -3.21
CA ASN A 348 20.17 18.06 -3.28
C ASN A 348 21.56 17.40 -3.29
N LEU A 349 21.63 16.07 -3.22
CA LEU A 349 22.89 15.35 -3.29
C LEU A 349 23.40 15.31 -4.73
N HIS A 350 24.73 15.42 -4.88
CA HIS A 350 25.36 15.23 -6.18
C HIS A 350 25.22 13.78 -6.63
N ASP A 351 24.71 13.58 -7.84
CA ASP A 351 24.48 12.29 -8.45
C ASP A 351 25.09 12.25 -9.85
N ASP A 352 26.24 11.63 -9.93
CA ASP A 352 27.03 11.45 -11.16
C ASP A 352 26.94 10.04 -11.73
N THR A 353 26.14 9.17 -11.12
CA THR A 353 25.94 7.80 -11.62
C THR A 353 25.12 7.82 -12.92
N PRO A 354 25.68 7.34 -14.04
CA PRO A 354 24.96 7.28 -15.31
C PRO A 354 23.67 6.49 -15.21
N HIS A 355 22.64 6.92 -15.94
CA HIS A 355 21.33 6.22 -15.92
C HIS A 355 21.45 4.75 -16.36
N GLU A 356 22.28 4.46 -17.35
CA GLU A 356 22.55 3.10 -17.84
C GLU A 356 23.11 2.20 -16.74
N GLU A 357 23.99 2.74 -15.88
CA GLU A 357 24.53 2.02 -14.74
C GLU A 357 23.45 1.73 -13.69
N LYS A 358 22.54 2.67 -13.42
CA LYS A 358 21.41 2.46 -12.53
C LYS A 358 20.45 1.39 -13.07
N VAL A 359 20.21 1.37 -14.39
CA VAL A 359 19.40 0.34 -15.05
C VAL A 359 20.09 -1.04 -14.94
N ARG A 360 21.40 -1.13 -15.18
CA ARG A 360 22.17 -2.36 -14.99
C ARG A 360 22.03 -2.91 -13.57
N ARG A 361 22.15 -2.06 -12.56
CA ARG A 361 21.97 -2.46 -11.14
C ARG A 361 20.56 -2.91 -10.86
N LEU A 362 19.55 -2.23 -11.40
CA LEU A 362 18.14 -2.63 -11.29
C LEU A 362 17.91 -4.05 -11.85
N GLU A 363 18.40 -4.29 -13.08
CA GLU A 363 18.25 -5.57 -13.76
C GLU A 363 18.96 -6.70 -13.02
N ALA A 364 20.20 -6.49 -12.61
CA ALA A 364 21.00 -7.47 -11.89
C ALA A 364 20.36 -7.85 -10.52
N LEU A 365 19.77 -6.88 -9.81
CA LEU A 365 19.11 -7.13 -8.53
C LEU A 365 17.76 -7.85 -8.72
N ASN A 366 16.98 -7.45 -9.75
CA ASN A 366 15.73 -8.13 -10.10
C ASN A 366 15.98 -9.60 -10.48
N GLU A 367 17.00 -9.89 -11.27
CA GLU A 367 17.36 -11.27 -11.65
C GLU A 367 17.59 -12.16 -10.42
N VAL A 368 18.31 -11.65 -9.41
CA VAL A 368 18.56 -12.39 -8.17
C VAL A 368 17.27 -12.63 -7.38
N ILE A 369 16.40 -11.62 -7.26
CA ILE A 369 15.13 -11.69 -6.53
C ILE A 369 14.17 -12.65 -7.26
N GLU A 370 14.07 -12.56 -8.59
CA GLU A 370 13.18 -13.42 -9.38
C GLU A 370 13.61 -14.90 -9.32
N ALA A 371 14.92 -15.15 -9.37
CA ALA A 371 15.45 -16.50 -9.20
C ALA A 371 15.09 -17.08 -7.83
N GLU A 372 15.20 -16.28 -6.77
CA GLU A 372 14.86 -16.73 -5.41
C GLU A 372 13.34 -16.92 -5.24
N THR A 373 12.53 -16.03 -5.77
CA THR A 373 11.07 -16.15 -5.81
C THR A 373 10.63 -17.42 -6.52
N ALA A 374 11.22 -17.69 -7.69
CA ALA A 374 10.94 -18.94 -8.44
C ALA A 374 11.33 -20.19 -7.64
N ARG A 375 12.50 -20.18 -6.98
CA ARG A 375 12.94 -21.28 -6.10
C ARG A 375 11.95 -21.52 -4.97
N ILE A 376 11.51 -20.47 -4.28
CA ILE A 376 10.51 -20.57 -3.20
C ILE A 376 9.19 -21.12 -3.75
N ASN A 377 8.72 -20.65 -4.90
CA ASN A 377 7.49 -21.14 -5.53
C ASN A 377 7.57 -22.63 -5.82
N GLN A 378 8.71 -23.13 -6.30
CA GLN A 378 8.91 -24.57 -6.56
C GLN A 378 8.80 -25.41 -5.28
N THR A 379 9.25 -24.89 -4.12
CA THR A 379 9.13 -25.61 -2.84
C THR A 379 7.70 -25.75 -2.36
N MET A 380 6.75 -24.97 -2.91
CA MET A 380 5.35 -25.04 -2.53
C MET A 380 4.57 -26.16 -3.25
N ILE A 381 5.08 -26.71 -4.34
CA ILE A 381 4.43 -27.82 -5.07
C ILE A 381 4.24 -29.02 -4.14
N GLY A 382 3.01 -29.56 -4.12
CA GLY A 382 2.60 -30.66 -3.24
C GLY A 382 2.25 -30.25 -1.81
N THR A 383 2.37 -28.96 -1.44
CA THR A 383 1.93 -28.47 -0.15
C THR A 383 0.45 -28.04 -0.19
N VAL A 384 -0.25 -28.20 0.94
CA VAL A 384 -1.60 -27.68 1.13
C VAL A 384 -1.54 -26.29 1.72
N GLN A 385 -2.21 -25.34 1.09
CA GLN A 385 -2.24 -23.92 1.50
C GLN A 385 -3.66 -23.49 1.84
N ARG A 386 -3.86 -22.91 3.03
CA ARG A 386 -5.11 -22.24 3.41
C ARG A 386 -5.19 -20.91 2.66
N CYS A 387 -6.20 -20.69 1.84
CA CYS A 387 -6.31 -19.57 0.91
C CYS A 387 -7.64 -18.84 1.05
N LEU A 388 -7.65 -17.52 0.86
CA LEU A 388 -8.85 -16.71 0.70
C LEU A 388 -9.20 -16.59 -0.78
N VAL A 389 -10.44 -16.91 -1.17
CA VAL A 389 -10.92 -16.74 -2.55
C VAL A 389 -11.26 -15.26 -2.78
N GLU A 390 -10.47 -14.59 -3.62
CA GLU A 390 -10.60 -13.16 -3.89
C GLU A 390 -11.60 -12.84 -5.00
N GLY A 391 -11.82 -13.75 -5.93
CA GLY A 391 -12.71 -13.54 -7.07
C GLY A 391 -12.32 -14.34 -8.30
N ILE A 392 -12.82 -13.89 -9.46
CA ILE A 392 -12.50 -14.49 -10.76
C ILE A 392 -11.05 -14.12 -11.13
N SER A 393 -10.32 -15.07 -11.71
CA SER A 393 -8.96 -14.85 -12.18
C SER A 393 -8.91 -13.79 -13.29
N LYS A 394 -7.98 -12.84 -13.16
CA LYS A 394 -7.76 -11.78 -14.17
C LYS A 394 -7.25 -12.31 -15.51
N LYS A 395 -6.70 -13.53 -15.54
CA LYS A 395 -6.11 -14.14 -16.74
C LYS A 395 -7.02 -15.14 -17.41
N ASP A 396 -7.91 -15.76 -16.66
CA ASP A 396 -8.78 -16.83 -17.15
C ASP A 396 -10.14 -16.73 -16.44
N PRO A 397 -11.21 -16.31 -17.13
CA PRO A 397 -12.55 -16.11 -16.54
C PRO A 397 -13.18 -17.43 -16.04
N ASP A 398 -12.70 -18.60 -16.46
CA ASP A 398 -13.17 -19.90 -16.03
C ASP A 398 -12.47 -20.39 -14.74
N GLN A 399 -11.55 -19.60 -14.20
CA GLN A 399 -10.85 -19.88 -12.94
C GLN A 399 -11.12 -18.84 -11.88
N LEU A 400 -10.99 -19.26 -10.62
CA LEU A 400 -10.95 -18.37 -9.48
C LEU A 400 -9.50 -18.07 -9.08
N GLN A 401 -9.31 -16.91 -8.47
CA GLN A 401 -8.06 -16.47 -7.89
C GLN A 401 -8.18 -16.48 -6.37
N VAL A 402 -7.18 -17.04 -5.71
CA VAL A 402 -7.04 -17.01 -4.25
C VAL A 402 -5.71 -16.39 -3.85
N ARG A 403 -5.62 -16.01 -2.57
CA ARG A 403 -4.38 -15.55 -1.94
C ARG A 403 -4.00 -16.43 -0.76
N THR A 404 -2.76 -16.93 -0.79
CA THR A 404 -2.17 -17.71 0.29
C THR A 404 -1.78 -16.84 1.48
N ALA A 405 -1.47 -17.46 2.63
CA ALA A 405 -0.94 -16.75 3.79
C ALA A 405 0.38 -16.02 3.47
N ASN A 406 1.25 -16.60 2.66
CA ASN A 406 2.51 -15.99 2.23
C ASN A 406 2.37 -15.06 0.99
N ASN A 407 1.18 -14.53 0.78
CA ASN A 407 0.84 -13.49 -0.21
C ASN A 407 0.94 -13.88 -1.69
N ARG A 408 0.86 -15.17 -2.03
CA ARG A 408 0.89 -15.64 -3.41
C ARG A 408 -0.49 -15.76 -4.01
N VAL A 409 -0.56 -15.43 -5.29
CA VAL A 409 -1.75 -15.67 -6.11
C VAL A 409 -1.73 -17.13 -6.58
N VAL A 410 -2.83 -17.84 -6.33
CA VAL A 410 -3.05 -19.19 -6.87
C VAL A 410 -4.32 -19.17 -7.71
N ASN A 411 -4.26 -19.71 -8.92
CA ASN A 411 -5.42 -19.92 -9.78
C ASN A 411 -5.88 -21.37 -9.68
N PHE A 412 -7.19 -21.57 -9.63
CA PHE A 412 -7.77 -22.91 -9.55
C PHE A 412 -9.18 -22.94 -10.19
N THR A 413 -9.64 -24.12 -10.58
CA THR A 413 -11.01 -24.31 -11.06
C THR A 413 -11.97 -24.41 -9.87
N GLY A 414 -12.93 -23.51 -9.80
CA GLY A 414 -13.91 -23.43 -8.71
C GLY A 414 -15.22 -22.77 -9.18
N THR A 415 -16.18 -22.67 -8.28
CA THR A 415 -17.49 -22.08 -8.54
C THR A 415 -17.62 -20.73 -7.85
N PRO A 416 -18.40 -19.76 -8.41
CA PRO A 416 -18.51 -18.40 -7.87
C PRO A 416 -18.97 -18.31 -6.40
N ASP A 417 -19.69 -19.30 -5.89
CA ASP A 417 -20.13 -19.38 -4.50
C ASP A 417 -18.98 -19.57 -3.50
N MET A 418 -17.79 -19.95 -3.98
CA MET A 418 -16.57 -20.03 -3.16
C MET A 418 -15.92 -18.64 -2.90
N ILE A 419 -16.34 -17.59 -3.61
CA ILE A 419 -15.78 -16.25 -3.42
C ILE A 419 -16.00 -15.79 -1.98
N ASN A 420 -15.00 -15.14 -1.39
CA ASN A 420 -14.93 -14.71 0.01
C ASN A 420 -14.86 -15.85 1.04
N GLN A 421 -14.66 -17.08 0.60
CA GLN A 421 -14.45 -18.21 1.51
C GLN A 421 -12.97 -18.52 1.70
N MET A 422 -12.66 -19.10 2.86
CA MET A 422 -11.36 -19.70 3.14
C MET A 422 -11.38 -21.16 2.74
N ILE A 423 -10.50 -21.56 1.82
CA ILE A 423 -10.41 -22.93 1.30
C ILE A 423 -8.99 -23.47 1.40
N ASP A 424 -8.84 -24.79 1.39
CA ASP A 424 -7.56 -25.46 1.34
C ASP A 424 -7.27 -25.93 -0.09
N LEU A 425 -6.10 -25.57 -0.63
CA LEU A 425 -5.64 -25.94 -1.96
C LEU A 425 -4.30 -26.67 -1.88
N GLU A 426 -4.21 -27.80 -2.57
CA GLU A 426 -2.92 -28.42 -2.89
C GLU A 426 -2.31 -27.68 -4.08
N ILE A 427 -1.09 -27.19 -3.93
CA ILE A 427 -0.35 -26.51 -5.01
C ILE A 427 0.15 -27.56 -6.00
N THR A 428 -0.24 -27.43 -7.27
CA THR A 428 0.08 -28.41 -8.33
C THR A 428 1.17 -27.93 -9.29
N GLU A 429 1.22 -26.62 -9.55
CA GLU A 429 2.18 -26.01 -10.47
C GLU A 429 2.68 -24.68 -9.92
N ALA A 430 3.92 -24.31 -10.24
CA ALA A 430 4.52 -23.04 -9.85
C ALA A 430 5.07 -22.30 -11.08
N TYR A 431 4.71 -21.02 -11.18
CA TYR A 431 5.21 -20.05 -12.15
C TYR A 431 5.97 -18.95 -11.42
N THR A 432 6.64 -18.05 -12.13
CA THR A 432 7.43 -16.97 -11.50
C THR A 432 6.62 -16.12 -10.53
N PHE A 433 5.40 -15.70 -10.92
CA PHE A 433 4.58 -14.77 -10.11
C PHE A 433 3.20 -15.33 -9.71
N SER A 434 2.94 -16.59 -9.97
CA SER A 434 1.66 -17.21 -9.59
C SER A 434 1.83 -18.72 -9.42
N LEU A 435 0.85 -19.32 -8.77
CA LEU A 435 0.77 -20.76 -8.58
C LEU A 435 -0.54 -21.27 -9.19
N LYS A 436 -0.64 -22.58 -9.36
CA LYS A 436 -1.88 -23.29 -9.68
C LYS A 436 -2.16 -24.33 -8.61
N GLY A 437 -3.41 -24.53 -8.29
CA GLY A 437 -3.81 -25.47 -7.25
C GLY A 437 -5.10 -26.18 -7.58
N LYS A 438 -5.44 -27.16 -6.76
CA LYS A 438 -6.71 -27.87 -6.77
C LYS A 438 -7.26 -27.95 -5.34
N PRO A 439 -8.60 -27.89 -5.14
CA PRO A 439 -9.23 -28.09 -3.83
C PRO A 439 -8.85 -29.46 -3.25
N VAL A 440 -8.69 -29.50 -1.92
CA VAL A 440 -8.39 -30.74 -1.15
C VAL A 440 -9.67 -31.28 -0.57
#